data_25dd74cc12954a968a1bc2e71d49b1c6
#
_entry.id   25dd74cc12954a968a1bc2e71d49b1c6
#
_cell.length_a   1.000
_cell.length_b   1.000
_cell.length_c   1.000
_cell.angle_alpha   90.00
_cell.angle_beta   90.00
_cell.angle_gamma   90.00
#
_symmetry.space_group_name_H-M   'P 1'
#
loop_
_entity.id
_entity.type
_entity.pdbx_description
1 polymer ?
#
loop_
_entity_poly.entity_id
_entity_poly.type
_entity_poly.pdbx_seq_one_letter_code
_entity_poly.pdbx_strand_id
1 'polypeptide(L)'
;MKKLKVLSVLGTRPEVIKLAPVFNEFFRQRGEILSCVVFTGQHQDMATVLLRQFGITPQYNLKIMRRNQSLADIVSRSVSRLSRIIVREKPHCVMVQGDTSTAFIAGLCAYYHKIPLAHVEAGLRTFDKNNPFPEEIHRRFISLLADFHFAPTPRAARNLAAEGIVKKSIYVTGNTVIDSLRVLESQSGTRKLPCFLTREVLSKKIILVTIHRRESFGQPLREVCTAIDRIVRLPEVEVVFPVHRNPQVRTQVRRLLRPRSNLHLVEPLEYKAFIDVMKHSYLVLTDSGGVQEEAPVFGKPVLVLRQISERPEGLDAGVSCLVERKAAAIVGCVRHLLDSPAAYKRMSRSRSLYGDGRAAERITAVLLRHKTMLQRKRNEKGKNMMPQVPEVSMSIVNNSNSMIRAETGSTV
;
A
#
# COMPACT_ATOMS: atom_id res chain seq x y z
N MET A 1 14.54 -16.55 -26.68
CA MET A 1 14.79 -16.95 -25.26
C MET A 1 13.47 -17.08 -24.49
N LYS A 2 13.36 -18.03 -23.56
CA LYS A 2 12.13 -18.14 -22.74
C LYS A 2 11.97 -16.90 -21.83
N LYS A 3 10.74 -16.38 -21.71
CA LYS A 3 10.44 -15.26 -20.84
C LYS A 3 10.54 -15.65 -19.35
N LEU A 4 10.92 -14.72 -18.49
CA LEU A 4 10.86 -14.90 -17.04
C LEU A 4 9.41 -14.79 -16.59
N LYS A 5 8.81 -15.87 -16.07
CA LYS A 5 7.45 -15.87 -15.56
C LYS A 5 7.42 -15.48 -14.07
N VAL A 6 6.83 -14.35 -13.75
CA VAL A 6 6.65 -13.84 -12.40
C VAL A 6 5.17 -13.92 -12.01
N LEU A 7 4.86 -14.63 -10.93
CA LEU A 7 3.53 -14.73 -10.35
C LEU A 7 3.44 -13.75 -9.18
N SER A 8 2.68 -12.68 -9.33
CA SER A 8 2.51 -11.67 -8.30
C SER A 8 1.19 -11.85 -7.57
N VAL A 9 1.21 -11.88 -6.24
CA VAL A 9 0.03 -12.12 -5.40
C VAL A 9 -0.29 -10.85 -4.63
N LEU A 10 -1.55 -10.42 -4.69
CA LEU A 10 -2.05 -9.23 -4.01
C LEU A 10 -3.51 -9.42 -3.56
N GLY A 11 -3.95 -8.71 -2.55
CA GLY A 11 -5.31 -8.85 -2.01
C GLY A 11 -5.91 -7.59 -1.43
N THR A 12 -5.08 -6.57 -1.18
CA THR A 12 -5.47 -5.34 -0.50
C THR A 12 -5.21 -4.10 -1.34
N ARG A 13 -5.85 -3.00 -0.98
CA ARG A 13 -5.67 -1.69 -1.62
C ARG A 13 -4.19 -1.23 -1.65
N PRO A 14 -3.43 -1.25 -0.53
CA PRO A 14 -2.02 -0.85 -0.55
C PRO A 14 -1.16 -1.69 -1.48
N GLU A 15 -1.39 -3.00 -1.54
CA GLU A 15 -0.66 -3.90 -2.44
C GLU A 15 -0.92 -3.55 -3.91
N VAL A 16 -2.18 -3.25 -4.28
CA VAL A 16 -2.49 -2.81 -5.65
C VAL A 16 -1.72 -1.52 -5.98
N ILE A 17 -1.79 -0.50 -5.12
CA ILE A 17 -1.11 0.77 -5.32
C ILE A 17 0.39 0.54 -5.52
N LYS A 18 1.03 -0.23 -4.64
CA LYS A 18 2.48 -0.39 -4.63
C LYS A 18 3.01 -1.37 -5.70
N LEU A 19 2.20 -2.32 -6.17
CA LEU A 19 2.61 -3.22 -7.26
C LEU A 19 2.23 -2.72 -8.66
N ALA A 20 1.29 -1.79 -8.77
CA ALA A 20 0.88 -1.24 -10.07
C ALA A 20 2.05 -0.71 -10.93
N PRO A 21 2.99 0.10 -10.41
CA PRO A 21 4.15 0.53 -11.18
C PRO A 21 5.04 -0.62 -11.63
N VAL A 22 5.18 -1.67 -10.80
CA VAL A 22 5.96 -2.87 -11.15
C VAL A 22 5.31 -3.61 -12.31
N PHE A 23 3.97 -3.73 -12.33
CA PHE A 23 3.25 -4.34 -13.45
C PHE A 23 3.35 -3.51 -14.72
N ASN A 24 3.31 -2.19 -14.62
CA ASN A 24 3.55 -1.30 -15.76
C ASN A 24 4.97 -1.51 -16.34
N GLU A 25 5.97 -1.66 -15.48
CA GLU A 25 7.32 -1.93 -15.93
C GLU A 25 7.47 -3.35 -16.52
N PHE A 26 6.84 -4.36 -15.93
CA PHE A 26 6.77 -5.70 -16.52
C PHE A 26 6.09 -5.69 -17.91
N PHE A 27 5.07 -4.86 -18.09
CA PHE A 27 4.42 -4.68 -19.40
C PHE A 27 5.34 -4.02 -20.43
N ARG A 28 6.14 -3.02 -20.02
CA ARG A 28 7.18 -2.44 -20.88
C ARG A 28 8.20 -3.50 -21.29
N GLN A 29 8.57 -4.38 -20.38
CA GLN A 29 9.51 -5.49 -20.57
C GLN A 29 8.83 -6.81 -21.00
N ARG A 30 7.66 -6.76 -21.63
CA ARG A 30 6.86 -7.95 -22.00
C ARG A 30 7.56 -8.90 -22.99
N GLY A 31 8.63 -8.48 -23.63
CA GLY A 31 9.53 -9.35 -24.40
C GLY A 31 10.32 -10.32 -23.52
N GLU A 32 10.69 -9.89 -22.32
CA GLU A 32 11.55 -10.59 -21.37
C GLU A 32 10.79 -11.19 -20.17
N ILE A 33 9.69 -10.56 -19.73
CA ILE A 33 8.90 -10.95 -18.57
C ILE A 33 7.48 -11.32 -18.98
N LEU A 34 6.97 -12.42 -18.39
CA LEU A 34 5.57 -12.80 -18.41
C LEU A 34 4.99 -12.61 -17.01
N SER A 35 4.17 -11.59 -16.84
CA SER A 35 3.49 -11.28 -15.59
C SER A 35 2.20 -12.10 -15.44
N CYS A 36 2.03 -12.77 -14.30
CA CYS A 36 0.80 -13.44 -13.91
C CYS A 36 0.34 -12.84 -12.57
N VAL A 37 -0.85 -12.27 -12.54
CA VAL A 37 -1.38 -11.58 -11.36
C VAL A 37 -2.49 -12.41 -10.72
N VAL A 38 -2.33 -12.71 -9.43
CA VAL A 38 -3.32 -13.40 -8.60
C VAL A 38 -3.89 -12.42 -7.59
N PHE A 39 -5.18 -12.15 -7.68
CA PHE A 39 -5.91 -11.35 -6.71
C PHE A 39 -6.62 -12.26 -5.71
N THR A 40 -6.30 -12.15 -4.43
CA THR A 40 -6.93 -12.98 -3.39
C THR A 40 -8.34 -12.50 -3.03
N GLY A 41 -8.64 -11.22 -3.24
CA GLY A 41 -9.94 -10.63 -2.92
C GLY A 41 -10.12 -10.32 -1.43
N GLN A 42 -9.02 -10.11 -0.69
CA GLN A 42 -9.09 -9.75 0.74
C GLN A 42 -9.81 -8.41 0.97
N HIS A 43 -9.68 -7.43 0.05
CA HIS A 43 -10.45 -6.17 0.03
C HIS A 43 -11.12 -6.00 -1.33
N GLN A 44 -12.11 -6.83 -1.63
CA GLN A 44 -12.66 -6.98 -2.99
C GLN A 44 -13.13 -5.66 -3.61
N ASP A 45 -14.00 -4.89 -2.93
CA ASP A 45 -14.63 -3.71 -3.53
C ASP A 45 -13.63 -2.58 -3.83
N MET A 46 -12.84 -2.18 -2.81
CA MET A 46 -11.90 -1.07 -2.95
C MET A 46 -10.69 -1.40 -3.83
N ALA A 47 -10.20 -2.64 -3.78
CA ALA A 47 -9.07 -3.05 -4.60
C ALA A 47 -9.46 -3.22 -6.07
N THR A 48 -10.69 -3.67 -6.38
CA THR A 48 -11.18 -3.83 -7.75
C THR A 48 -11.26 -2.48 -8.49
N VAL A 49 -11.68 -1.42 -7.81
CA VAL A 49 -11.68 -0.06 -8.39
C VAL A 49 -10.25 0.36 -8.77
N LEU A 50 -9.29 0.14 -7.87
CA LEU A 50 -7.88 0.46 -8.13
C LEU A 50 -7.27 -0.39 -9.25
N LEU A 51 -7.55 -1.68 -9.28
CA LEU A 51 -7.09 -2.55 -10.37
C LEU A 51 -7.51 -1.98 -11.73
N ARG A 52 -8.77 -1.55 -11.86
CA ARG A 52 -9.26 -0.88 -13.08
C ARG A 52 -8.55 0.45 -13.33
N GLN A 53 -8.40 1.28 -12.32
CA GLN A 53 -7.72 2.59 -12.42
C GLN A 53 -6.28 2.47 -12.92
N PHE A 54 -5.57 1.42 -12.49
CA PHE A 54 -4.21 1.14 -12.95
C PHE A 54 -4.13 0.22 -14.19
N GLY A 55 -5.27 -0.13 -14.79
CA GLY A 55 -5.31 -1.00 -15.97
C GLY A 55 -4.86 -2.45 -15.71
N ILE A 56 -4.97 -2.92 -14.47
CA ILE A 56 -4.53 -4.25 -14.06
C ILE A 56 -5.69 -5.24 -14.13
N THR A 57 -5.53 -6.29 -14.95
CA THR A 57 -6.48 -7.41 -15.04
C THR A 57 -5.86 -8.65 -14.43
N PRO A 58 -6.27 -9.08 -13.21
CA PRO A 58 -5.80 -10.33 -12.63
C PRO A 58 -6.22 -11.54 -13.46
N GLN A 59 -5.30 -12.48 -13.68
CA GLN A 59 -5.59 -13.78 -14.31
C GLN A 59 -6.38 -14.70 -13.39
N TYR A 60 -6.23 -14.51 -12.08
CA TYR A 60 -6.94 -15.29 -11.06
C TYR A 60 -7.53 -14.38 -9.99
N ASN A 61 -8.79 -14.65 -9.63
CA ASN A 61 -9.45 -14.04 -8.47
C ASN A 61 -9.90 -15.15 -7.52
N LEU A 62 -9.28 -15.20 -6.34
CA LEU A 62 -9.51 -16.28 -5.37
C LEU A 62 -10.79 -16.10 -4.55
N LYS A 63 -11.34 -14.89 -4.45
CA LYS A 63 -12.55 -14.58 -3.66
C LYS A 63 -12.51 -15.23 -2.27
N ILE A 64 -11.39 -15.04 -1.52
CA ILE A 64 -11.18 -15.73 -0.24
C ILE A 64 -12.06 -15.19 0.90
N MET A 65 -12.56 -13.96 0.78
CA MET A 65 -13.31 -13.31 1.85
C MET A 65 -14.71 -13.89 2.03
N ARG A 66 -15.07 -14.10 3.29
CA ARG A 66 -16.42 -14.45 3.75
C ARG A 66 -16.76 -13.59 4.98
N ARG A 67 -18.05 -13.45 5.29
CA ARG A 67 -18.48 -12.76 6.50
C ARG A 67 -18.01 -13.53 7.75
N ASN A 68 -17.60 -12.81 8.79
CA ASN A 68 -17.23 -13.34 10.12
C ASN A 68 -16.18 -14.45 10.12
N GLN A 69 -15.26 -14.44 9.18
CA GLN A 69 -14.17 -15.44 9.12
C GLN A 69 -13.01 -15.08 10.06
N SER A 70 -12.39 -16.10 10.64
CA SER A 70 -11.15 -15.99 11.41
C SER A 70 -9.92 -15.81 10.51
N LEU A 71 -8.80 -15.40 11.10
CA LEU A 71 -7.51 -15.41 10.39
C LEU A 71 -7.13 -16.84 9.92
N ALA A 72 -7.42 -17.84 10.73
CA ALA A 72 -7.17 -19.25 10.38
C ALA A 72 -7.94 -19.69 9.13
N ASP A 73 -9.21 -19.25 8.97
CA ASP A 73 -10.01 -19.53 7.77
C ASP A 73 -9.43 -18.87 6.52
N ILE A 74 -8.90 -17.66 6.66
CA ILE A 74 -8.23 -16.94 5.56
C ILE A 74 -6.98 -17.73 5.14
N VAL A 75 -6.14 -18.12 6.10
CA VAL A 75 -4.91 -18.87 5.87
C VAL A 75 -5.20 -20.18 5.15
N SER A 76 -6.06 -21.03 5.71
CA SER A 76 -6.38 -22.36 5.19
C SER A 76 -6.86 -22.32 3.72
N ARG A 77 -7.83 -21.45 3.43
CA ARG A 77 -8.37 -21.30 2.06
C ARG A 77 -7.36 -20.74 1.08
N SER A 78 -6.54 -19.80 1.53
CA SER A 78 -5.54 -19.17 0.67
C SER A 78 -4.41 -20.13 0.32
N VAL A 79 -3.88 -20.89 1.29
CA VAL A 79 -2.81 -21.87 1.05
C VAL A 79 -3.22 -22.88 -0.03
N SER A 80 -4.39 -23.52 0.13
CA SER A 80 -4.87 -24.53 -0.82
C SER A 80 -5.05 -23.97 -2.24
N ARG A 81 -5.66 -22.76 -2.37
CA ARG A 81 -5.92 -22.17 -3.69
C ARG A 81 -4.66 -21.64 -4.36
N LEU A 82 -3.77 -20.97 -3.62
CA LEU A 82 -2.50 -20.48 -4.15
C LEU A 82 -1.57 -21.61 -4.58
N SER A 83 -1.47 -22.69 -3.80
CA SER A 83 -0.67 -23.85 -4.15
C SER A 83 -1.08 -24.44 -5.49
N ARG A 84 -2.39 -24.59 -5.76
CA ARG A 84 -2.89 -25.09 -7.06
C ARG A 84 -2.49 -24.17 -8.22
N ILE A 85 -2.56 -22.85 -8.02
CA ILE A 85 -2.14 -21.88 -9.05
C ILE A 85 -0.63 -21.98 -9.30
N ILE A 86 0.17 -22.06 -8.24
CA ILE A 86 1.64 -22.20 -8.38
C ILE A 86 2.00 -23.47 -9.17
N VAL A 87 1.34 -24.61 -8.87
CA VAL A 87 1.54 -25.87 -9.59
C VAL A 87 1.14 -25.73 -11.06
N ARG A 88 -0.02 -25.11 -11.33
CA ARG A 88 -0.52 -24.89 -12.69
C ARG A 88 0.37 -23.94 -13.49
N GLU A 89 0.65 -22.75 -12.93
CA GLU A 89 1.36 -21.68 -13.61
C GLU A 89 2.85 -21.91 -13.73
N LYS A 90 3.40 -22.73 -12.83
CA LYS A 90 4.82 -23.05 -12.78
C LYS A 90 5.69 -21.81 -12.92
N PRO A 91 5.57 -20.78 -12.07
CA PRO A 91 6.33 -19.54 -12.18
C PRO A 91 7.81 -19.78 -11.90
N HIS A 92 8.66 -18.88 -12.40
CA HIS A 92 10.08 -18.85 -12.06
C HIS A 92 10.34 -18.09 -10.75
N CYS A 93 9.42 -17.18 -10.39
CA CYS A 93 9.49 -16.37 -9.18
C CYS A 93 8.06 -16.02 -8.72
N VAL A 94 7.82 -16.05 -7.41
CA VAL A 94 6.63 -15.45 -6.79
C VAL A 94 7.01 -14.08 -6.26
N MET A 95 6.14 -13.09 -6.44
CA MET A 95 6.34 -11.73 -5.92
C MET A 95 5.21 -11.37 -4.96
N VAL A 96 5.57 -10.80 -3.82
CA VAL A 96 4.66 -10.27 -2.80
C VAL A 96 5.08 -8.86 -2.38
N GLN A 97 4.14 -8.11 -1.81
CA GLN A 97 4.39 -6.76 -1.32
C GLN A 97 3.94 -6.63 0.13
N GLY A 98 4.77 -5.99 0.96
CA GLY A 98 4.42 -5.62 2.33
C GLY A 98 4.31 -6.82 3.25
N ASP A 99 3.27 -6.80 4.11
CA ASP A 99 3.17 -7.62 5.31
C ASP A 99 1.76 -8.18 5.57
N THR A 100 0.90 -8.13 4.57
CA THR A 100 -0.47 -8.65 4.70
C THR A 100 -0.48 -10.17 4.89
N SER A 101 -1.59 -10.71 5.39
CA SER A 101 -1.81 -12.16 5.40
C SER A 101 -1.70 -12.76 3.99
N THR A 102 -2.14 -12.03 2.96
CA THR A 102 -1.96 -12.42 1.55
C THR A 102 -0.50 -12.60 1.19
N ALA A 103 0.35 -11.61 1.52
CA ALA A 103 1.78 -11.64 1.22
C ALA A 103 2.49 -12.80 1.97
N PHE A 104 2.19 -12.95 3.26
CA PHE A 104 2.73 -14.04 4.07
C PHE A 104 2.38 -15.42 3.53
N ILE A 105 1.09 -15.65 3.24
CA ILE A 105 0.63 -16.95 2.75
C ILE A 105 1.21 -17.26 1.36
N ALA A 106 1.30 -16.26 0.48
CA ALA A 106 1.91 -16.44 -0.83
C ALA A 106 3.41 -16.77 -0.72
N GLY A 107 4.12 -16.12 0.21
CA GLY A 107 5.52 -16.45 0.52
C GLY A 107 5.68 -17.88 1.04
N LEU A 108 4.82 -18.31 1.96
CA LEU A 108 4.80 -19.67 2.49
C LEU A 108 4.53 -20.71 1.39
N CYS A 109 3.55 -20.45 0.51
CA CYS A 109 3.28 -21.32 -0.64
C CYS A 109 4.47 -21.38 -1.61
N ALA A 110 5.12 -20.25 -1.89
CA ALA A 110 6.32 -20.21 -2.72
C ALA A 110 7.43 -21.09 -2.13
N TYR A 111 7.66 -20.98 -0.82
CA TYR A 111 8.65 -21.78 -0.10
C TYR A 111 8.34 -23.29 -0.17
N TYR A 112 7.09 -23.70 0.10
CA TYR A 112 6.69 -25.12 0.01
C TYR A 112 6.88 -25.72 -1.38
N HIS A 113 6.62 -24.92 -2.41
CA HIS A 113 6.86 -25.31 -3.80
C HIS A 113 8.30 -25.03 -4.27
N LYS A 114 9.18 -24.58 -3.36
CA LYS A 114 10.59 -24.28 -3.65
C LYS A 114 10.75 -23.27 -4.81
N ILE A 115 9.82 -22.35 -4.98
CA ILE A 115 9.88 -21.27 -5.96
C ILE A 115 10.53 -20.04 -5.30
N PRO A 116 11.52 -19.40 -5.95
CA PRO A 116 12.12 -18.18 -5.43
C PRO A 116 11.08 -17.09 -5.14
N LEU A 117 11.24 -16.40 -4.00
CA LEU A 117 10.34 -15.36 -3.52
C LEU A 117 11.00 -13.97 -3.61
N ALA A 118 10.31 -13.03 -4.22
CA ALA A 118 10.67 -11.61 -4.28
C ALA A 118 9.74 -10.80 -3.35
N HIS A 119 10.30 -10.12 -2.37
CA HIS A 119 9.58 -9.33 -1.38
C HIS A 119 9.79 -7.83 -1.63
N VAL A 120 8.74 -7.14 -2.09
CA VAL A 120 8.70 -5.69 -2.29
C VAL A 120 8.32 -5.02 -0.97
N GLU A 121 9.01 -3.95 -0.61
CA GLU A 121 8.89 -3.24 0.69
C GLU A 121 9.40 -4.10 1.86
N ALA A 122 10.52 -4.76 1.66
CA ALA A 122 11.16 -5.59 2.67
C ALA A 122 11.90 -4.75 3.72
N GLY A 123 11.89 -5.20 4.98
CA GLY A 123 12.77 -4.66 6.03
C GLY A 123 12.20 -3.54 6.89
N LEU A 124 10.92 -3.16 6.72
CA LEU A 124 10.24 -2.30 7.69
C LEU A 124 10.08 -3.04 9.02
N ARG A 125 10.35 -2.37 10.15
CA ARG A 125 10.27 -2.96 11.50
C ARG A 125 9.73 -1.97 12.53
N THR A 126 8.92 -2.50 13.45
CA THR A 126 8.60 -1.84 14.73
C THR A 126 9.35 -2.51 15.87
N PHE A 127 9.82 -3.74 15.67
CA PHE A 127 10.41 -4.62 16.71
C PHE A 127 9.44 -5.00 17.84
N ASP A 128 8.17 -4.65 17.74
CA ASP A 128 7.10 -5.08 18.63
C ASP A 128 6.16 -6.04 17.89
N LYS A 129 6.22 -7.33 18.23
CA LYS A 129 5.44 -8.40 17.58
C LYS A 129 3.93 -8.19 17.62
N ASN A 130 3.44 -7.35 18.54
CA ASN A 130 2.02 -7.05 18.71
C ASN A 130 1.61 -5.75 18.05
N ASN A 131 2.54 -4.97 17.47
CA ASN A 131 2.25 -3.66 16.94
C ASN A 131 3.05 -3.32 15.66
N PRO A 132 2.40 -3.37 14.48
CA PRO A 132 1.02 -3.77 14.22
C PRO A 132 0.82 -5.30 14.26
N PHE A 133 -0.35 -5.72 14.69
CA PHE A 133 -0.71 -7.14 14.71
C PHE A 133 -1.69 -7.46 13.58
N PRO A 134 -1.43 -8.51 12.79
CA PRO A 134 -0.32 -9.50 12.84
C PRO A 134 0.86 -9.12 11.92
N GLU A 135 0.91 -7.91 11.36
CA GLU A 135 1.77 -7.50 10.25
C GLU A 135 3.26 -7.57 10.61
N GLU A 136 3.66 -7.22 11.85
CA GLU A 136 5.09 -7.25 12.23
C GLU A 136 5.67 -8.67 12.16
N ILE A 137 4.92 -9.66 12.55
CA ILE A 137 5.34 -11.06 12.45
C ILE A 137 5.31 -11.54 11.00
N HIS A 138 4.29 -11.16 10.23
CA HIS A 138 4.21 -11.53 8.82
C HIS A 138 5.45 -11.04 8.05
N ARG A 139 5.85 -9.75 8.21
CA ARG A 139 7.00 -9.20 7.48
C ARG A 139 8.33 -9.86 7.85
N ARG A 140 8.48 -10.29 9.10
CA ARG A 140 9.66 -11.03 9.55
C ARG A 140 9.70 -12.42 8.94
N PHE A 141 8.60 -13.16 8.96
CA PHE A 141 8.53 -14.46 8.29
C PHE A 141 8.76 -14.35 6.78
N ILE A 142 8.16 -13.37 6.11
CA ILE A 142 8.40 -13.17 4.68
C ILE A 142 9.89 -12.90 4.42
N SER A 143 10.55 -12.12 5.29
CA SER A 143 12.00 -11.87 5.16
C SER A 143 12.84 -13.14 5.25
N LEU A 144 12.47 -14.11 6.09
CA LEU A 144 13.15 -15.40 6.19
C LEU A 144 12.92 -16.29 4.95
N LEU A 145 11.77 -16.14 4.29
CA LEU A 145 11.39 -16.96 3.14
C LEU A 145 11.90 -16.39 1.81
N ALA A 146 12.19 -15.09 1.74
CA ALA A 146 12.50 -14.40 0.50
C ALA A 146 13.92 -14.64 0.02
N ASP A 147 14.09 -14.80 -1.32
CA ASP A 147 15.38 -14.83 -2.01
C ASP A 147 15.82 -13.42 -2.46
N PHE A 148 14.88 -12.50 -2.68
CA PHE A 148 15.12 -11.10 -3.08
C PHE A 148 14.37 -10.16 -2.15
N HIS A 149 15.10 -9.25 -1.53
CA HIS A 149 14.56 -8.26 -0.57
C HIS A 149 14.67 -6.87 -1.18
N PHE A 150 13.59 -6.30 -1.65
CA PHE A 150 13.54 -4.95 -2.19
C PHE A 150 13.19 -3.98 -1.08
N ALA A 151 14.24 -3.43 -0.47
CA ALA A 151 14.13 -2.51 0.66
C ALA A 151 13.77 -1.10 0.18
N PRO A 152 12.77 -0.42 0.79
CA PRO A 152 12.39 0.92 0.39
C PRO A 152 13.41 1.99 0.79
N THR A 153 14.22 1.72 1.84
CA THR A 153 15.19 2.67 2.38
C THR A 153 16.47 1.97 2.82
N PRO A 154 17.60 2.71 2.96
CA PRO A 154 18.82 2.16 3.57
C PRO A 154 18.60 1.64 5.00
N ARG A 155 17.66 2.24 5.76
CA ARG A 155 17.32 1.77 7.11
C ARG A 155 16.64 0.40 7.07
N ALA A 156 15.68 0.22 6.19
CA ALA A 156 15.03 -1.08 5.98
C ALA A 156 16.04 -2.17 5.57
N ALA A 157 17.02 -1.82 4.73
CA ALA A 157 18.10 -2.74 4.37
C ALA A 157 19.00 -3.08 5.57
N ARG A 158 19.32 -2.11 6.45
CA ARG A 158 20.05 -2.38 7.70
C ARG A 158 19.30 -3.30 8.65
N ASN A 159 17.99 -3.13 8.79
CA ASN A 159 17.16 -4.01 9.61
C ASN A 159 17.26 -5.47 9.14
N LEU A 160 17.16 -5.71 7.83
CA LEU A 160 17.31 -7.04 7.24
C LEU A 160 18.70 -7.63 7.51
N ALA A 161 19.76 -6.84 7.32
CA ALA A 161 21.12 -7.28 7.57
C ALA A 161 21.38 -7.60 9.06
N ALA A 162 20.80 -6.81 9.97
CA ALA A 162 20.87 -7.05 11.41
C ALA A 162 20.13 -8.33 11.85
N GLU A 163 19.11 -8.76 11.10
CA GLU A 163 18.40 -10.03 11.30
C GLU A 163 19.07 -11.22 10.59
N GLY A 164 20.29 -11.05 10.06
CA GLY A 164 21.07 -12.12 9.44
C GLY A 164 20.75 -12.38 7.97
N ILE A 165 19.95 -11.54 7.32
CA ILE A 165 19.68 -11.68 5.89
C ILE A 165 20.94 -11.34 5.09
N VAL A 166 21.29 -12.23 4.15
CA VAL A 166 22.51 -12.14 3.36
C VAL A 166 22.51 -10.88 2.49
N LYS A 167 23.52 -10.02 2.63
CA LYS A 167 23.62 -8.71 1.95
C LYS A 167 23.39 -8.77 0.43
N LYS A 168 23.87 -9.83 -0.26
CA LYS A 168 23.70 -9.99 -1.71
C LYS A 168 22.26 -10.21 -2.15
N SER A 169 21.33 -10.51 -1.24
CA SER A 169 19.90 -10.64 -1.51
C SER A 169 19.10 -9.37 -1.18
N ILE A 170 19.76 -8.34 -0.63
CA ILE A 170 19.13 -7.08 -0.22
C ILE A 170 19.42 -5.99 -1.26
N TYR A 171 18.37 -5.38 -1.79
CA TYR A 171 18.45 -4.32 -2.80
C TYR A 171 17.68 -3.08 -2.33
N VAL A 172 18.38 -1.97 -2.16
CA VAL A 172 17.72 -0.68 -1.85
C VAL A 172 17.16 -0.13 -3.15
N THR A 173 15.84 -0.18 -3.31
CA THR A 173 15.16 0.21 -4.54
C THR A 173 14.42 1.54 -4.45
N GLY A 174 14.07 1.99 -3.26
CA GLY A 174 13.02 2.96 -3.03
C GLY A 174 11.67 2.26 -2.82
N ASN A 175 10.66 3.02 -2.40
CA ASN A 175 9.30 2.53 -2.22
C ASN A 175 8.48 2.79 -3.50
N THR A 176 7.86 1.76 -4.01
CA THR A 176 7.02 1.80 -5.22
C THR A 176 5.77 2.69 -5.09
N VAL A 177 5.39 3.13 -3.88
CA VAL A 177 4.34 4.13 -3.71
C VAL A 177 4.71 5.46 -4.36
N ILE A 178 6.00 5.83 -4.37
CA ILE A 178 6.47 7.06 -5.02
C ILE A 178 6.34 6.95 -6.54
N ASP A 179 6.60 5.77 -7.09
CA ASP A 179 6.35 5.47 -8.51
C ASP A 179 4.86 5.61 -8.84
N SER A 180 3.97 5.12 -7.94
CA SER A 180 2.51 5.22 -8.12
C SER A 180 2.04 6.67 -8.15
N LEU A 181 2.58 7.53 -7.30
CA LEU A 181 2.28 8.97 -7.32
C LEU A 181 2.67 9.59 -8.66
N ARG A 182 3.84 9.25 -9.21
CA ARG A 182 4.28 9.72 -10.53
C ARG A 182 3.35 9.24 -11.65
N VAL A 183 2.94 7.96 -11.62
CA VAL A 183 1.98 7.43 -12.60
C VAL A 183 0.66 8.20 -12.56
N LEU A 184 0.14 8.50 -11.36
CA LEU A 184 -1.07 9.30 -11.22
C LEU A 184 -0.89 10.75 -11.71
N GLU A 185 0.28 11.32 -11.53
CA GLU A 185 0.58 12.68 -12.00
C GLU A 185 0.66 12.76 -13.53
N SER A 186 1.23 11.74 -14.17
CA SER A 186 1.35 11.68 -15.63
C SER A 186 0.01 11.43 -16.33
N GLN A 187 -0.99 10.89 -15.65
CA GLN A 187 -2.36 10.67 -16.19
C GLN A 187 -3.19 11.98 -16.19
N SER A 188 -2.61 13.07 -16.66
CA SER A 188 -3.20 14.42 -16.66
C SER A 188 -4.30 14.56 -17.73
N GLY A 189 -5.52 14.11 -17.40
CA GLY A 189 -6.74 14.65 -18.01
C GLY A 189 -7.29 15.80 -17.17
N THR A 190 -8.30 16.52 -17.65
CA THR A 190 -9.01 17.58 -16.90
C THR A 190 -9.38 17.10 -15.49
N ARG A 191 -8.59 17.51 -14.50
CA ARG A 191 -8.77 17.12 -13.10
C ARG A 191 -10.02 17.81 -12.55
N LYS A 192 -11.14 17.10 -12.48
CA LYS A 192 -12.23 17.52 -11.62
C LYS A 192 -11.87 17.19 -10.19
N LEU A 193 -11.58 18.21 -9.39
CA LEU A 193 -11.44 18.08 -7.95
C LEU A 193 -12.73 17.53 -7.34
N PRO A 194 -12.66 16.84 -6.20
CA PRO A 194 -13.86 16.48 -5.44
C PRO A 194 -14.77 17.71 -5.24
N CYS A 195 -16.08 17.55 -5.42
CA CYS A 195 -17.05 18.66 -5.43
C CYS A 195 -17.06 19.49 -4.14
N PHE A 196 -16.66 18.91 -3.01
CA PHE A 196 -16.53 19.63 -1.74
C PHE A 196 -15.29 20.51 -1.64
N LEU A 197 -14.29 20.37 -2.53
CA LEU A 197 -13.12 21.25 -2.62
C LEU A 197 -13.45 22.48 -3.48
N THR A 198 -14.36 23.31 -2.98
CA THR A 198 -14.71 24.59 -3.61
C THR A 198 -13.56 25.59 -3.50
N ARG A 199 -13.64 26.72 -4.24
CA ARG A 199 -12.66 27.82 -4.10
C ARG A 199 -12.58 28.33 -2.68
N GLU A 200 -13.70 28.40 -1.97
CA GLU A 200 -13.77 28.83 -0.58
C GLU A 200 -13.01 27.86 0.35
N VAL A 201 -13.23 26.56 0.21
CA VAL A 201 -12.51 25.50 0.97
C VAL A 201 -11.02 25.54 0.67
N LEU A 202 -10.63 25.71 -0.60
CA LEU A 202 -9.24 25.77 -1.04
C LEU A 202 -8.49 27.03 -0.57
N SER A 203 -9.19 28.12 -0.22
CA SER A 203 -8.59 29.33 0.32
C SER A 203 -8.23 29.22 1.80
N LYS A 204 -8.69 28.18 2.48
CA LYS A 204 -8.48 27.93 3.91
C LYS A 204 -7.44 26.84 4.17
N LYS A 205 -7.05 26.67 5.44
CA LYS A 205 -6.12 25.63 5.87
C LYS A 205 -6.83 24.29 6.02
N ILE A 206 -6.73 23.42 5.01
CA ILE A 206 -7.37 22.11 5.03
C ILE A 206 -6.57 21.14 5.90
N ILE A 207 -7.22 20.51 6.86
CA ILE A 207 -6.67 19.42 7.67
C ILE A 207 -7.29 18.11 7.17
N LEU A 208 -6.48 17.26 6.55
CA LEU A 208 -6.90 15.93 6.12
C LEU A 208 -6.77 14.94 7.28
N VAL A 209 -7.86 14.26 7.61
CA VAL A 209 -7.90 13.24 8.68
C VAL A 209 -8.13 11.87 8.08
N THR A 210 -7.29 10.89 8.45
CA THR A 210 -7.49 9.49 8.05
C THR A 210 -7.27 8.55 9.22
N ILE A 211 -8.31 7.78 9.59
CA ILE A 211 -8.30 6.79 10.66
C ILE A 211 -8.91 5.49 10.13
N HIS A 212 -8.14 4.42 10.15
CA HIS A 212 -8.57 3.14 9.59
C HIS A 212 -8.04 1.91 10.33
N ARG A 213 -7.08 2.05 11.24
CA ARG A 213 -6.51 0.92 11.98
C ARG A 213 -7.43 0.48 13.11
N ARG A 214 -7.48 -0.83 13.37
CA ARG A 214 -8.32 -1.43 14.41
C ARG A 214 -7.97 -0.91 15.80
N GLU A 215 -6.69 -0.70 16.08
CA GLU A 215 -6.20 -0.13 17.34
C GLU A 215 -6.60 1.34 17.56
N SER A 216 -7.11 1.99 16.54
CA SER A 216 -7.62 3.36 16.62
C SER A 216 -9.12 3.42 16.93
N PHE A 217 -9.83 2.29 17.00
CA PHE A 217 -11.28 2.26 17.27
C PHE A 217 -11.58 2.38 18.78
N GLY A 218 -12.84 2.64 19.09
CA GLY A 218 -13.27 2.80 20.50
C GLY A 218 -12.83 4.13 21.12
N GLN A 219 -12.16 4.06 22.26
CA GLN A 219 -11.72 5.26 23.01
C GLN A 219 -10.74 6.14 22.21
N PRO A 220 -9.71 5.59 21.50
CA PRO A 220 -8.85 6.43 20.66
C PRO A 220 -9.61 7.23 19.61
N LEU A 221 -10.62 6.65 18.98
CA LEU A 221 -11.44 7.37 17.99
C LEU A 221 -12.27 8.48 18.64
N ARG A 222 -12.75 8.29 19.88
CA ARG A 222 -13.43 9.35 20.64
C ARG A 222 -12.53 10.54 20.88
N GLU A 223 -11.29 10.31 21.28
CA GLU A 223 -10.30 11.36 21.48
C GLU A 223 -10.03 12.15 20.18
N VAL A 224 -9.88 11.42 19.07
CA VAL A 224 -9.70 12.07 17.75
C VAL A 224 -10.93 12.88 17.36
N CYS A 225 -12.15 12.38 17.54
CA CYS A 225 -13.37 13.13 17.26
C CYS A 225 -13.49 14.37 18.17
N THR A 226 -13.15 14.25 19.45
CA THR A 226 -13.09 15.40 20.37
C THR A 226 -12.07 16.44 19.93
N ALA A 227 -10.91 16.02 19.42
CA ALA A 227 -9.92 16.92 18.83
C ALA A 227 -10.47 17.62 17.59
N ILE A 228 -11.10 16.87 16.68
CA ILE A 228 -11.72 17.43 15.47
C ILE A 228 -12.77 18.49 15.82
N ASP A 229 -13.68 18.23 16.79
CA ASP A 229 -14.70 19.21 17.21
C ASP A 229 -14.08 20.50 17.75
N ARG A 230 -12.90 20.43 18.36
CA ARG A 230 -12.15 21.62 18.81
C ARG A 230 -11.42 22.32 17.64
N ILE A 231 -10.84 21.54 16.74
CA ILE A 231 -10.07 22.04 15.57
C ILE A 231 -10.97 22.81 14.61
N VAL A 232 -12.18 22.32 14.32
CA VAL A 232 -13.13 23.00 13.43
C VAL A 232 -13.63 24.36 13.96
N ARG A 233 -13.35 24.69 15.21
CA ARG A 233 -13.65 26.00 15.82
C ARG A 233 -12.52 27.00 15.64
N LEU A 234 -11.38 26.56 15.13
CA LEU A 234 -10.26 27.45 14.84
C LEU A 234 -10.53 28.28 13.57
N PRO A 235 -10.07 29.52 13.50
CA PRO A 235 -10.28 30.36 12.33
C PRO A 235 -9.55 29.77 11.11
N GLU A 236 -10.11 30.02 9.94
CA GLU A 236 -9.52 29.67 8.65
C GLU A 236 -9.17 28.17 8.49
N VAL A 237 -9.86 27.28 9.21
CA VAL A 237 -9.64 25.82 9.15
C VAL A 237 -10.82 25.12 8.51
N GLU A 238 -10.51 24.23 7.58
CA GLU A 238 -11.40 23.23 7.02
C GLU A 238 -10.92 21.83 7.40
N VAL A 239 -11.81 20.94 7.76
CA VAL A 239 -11.46 19.54 8.06
C VAL A 239 -12.11 18.61 7.03
N VAL A 240 -11.30 17.82 6.36
CA VAL A 240 -11.76 16.75 5.45
C VAL A 240 -11.47 15.41 6.09
N PHE A 241 -12.53 14.64 6.38
CA PHE A 241 -12.41 13.32 7.00
C PHE A 241 -13.12 12.25 6.17
N PRO A 242 -12.41 11.54 5.28
CA PRO A 242 -12.92 10.33 4.64
C PRO A 242 -13.16 9.23 5.69
N VAL A 243 -14.44 8.98 6.00
CA VAL A 243 -14.81 8.08 7.09
C VAL A 243 -14.76 6.62 6.64
N HIS A 244 -14.03 5.78 7.35
CA HIS A 244 -13.90 4.36 7.05
C HIS A 244 -15.26 3.65 6.99
N ARG A 245 -15.42 2.69 6.03
CA ARG A 245 -16.71 1.98 5.78
C ARG A 245 -17.20 1.10 6.93
N ASN A 246 -16.34 0.78 7.92
CA ASN A 246 -16.78 -0.02 9.08
C ASN A 246 -17.95 0.65 9.78
N PRO A 247 -19.10 -0.05 9.96
CA PRO A 247 -20.30 0.51 10.59
C PRO A 247 -20.02 1.07 12.00
N GLN A 248 -19.18 0.41 12.78
CA GLN A 248 -18.81 0.87 14.13
C GLN A 248 -18.12 2.24 14.10
N VAL A 249 -17.20 2.44 13.14
CA VAL A 249 -16.51 3.72 12.95
C VAL A 249 -17.50 4.80 12.53
N ARG A 250 -18.34 4.51 11.52
CA ARG A 250 -19.35 5.47 11.01
C ARG A 250 -20.33 5.90 12.08
N THR A 251 -20.89 4.94 12.82
CA THR A 251 -21.84 5.23 13.90
C THR A 251 -21.18 6.09 14.98
N GLN A 252 -19.94 5.76 15.36
CA GLN A 252 -19.22 6.51 16.40
C GLN A 252 -18.89 7.93 15.91
N VAL A 253 -18.39 8.11 14.70
CA VAL A 253 -18.06 9.42 14.11
C VAL A 253 -19.30 10.30 14.01
N ARG A 254 -20.40 9.77 13.43
CA ARG A 254 -21.67 10.52 13.29
C ARG A 254 -22.29 10.93 14.64
N ARG A 255 -22.12 10.11 15.68
CA ARG A 255 -22.61 10.43 17.01
C ARG A 255 -21.78 11.52 17.71
N LEU A 256 -20.48 11.56 17.46
CA LEU A 256 -19.54 12.43 18.19
C LEU A 256 -19.29 13.76 17.45
N LEU A 257 -19.40 13.79 16.14
CA LEU A 257 -19.16 14.98 15.33
C LEU A 257 -20.49 15.55 14.82
N ARG A 258 -20.82 16.77 15.25
CA ARG A 258 -21.98 17.50 14.74
C ARG A 258 -21.69 18.08 13.38
N PRO A 259 -22.66 18.11 12.44
CA PRO A 259 -22.52 18.78 11.16
C PRO A 259 -22.09 20.24 11.33
N ARG A 260 -21.13 20.68 10.52
CA ARG A 260 -20.63 22.06 10.42
C ARG A 260 -20.25 22.33 8.98
N SER A 261 -20.34 23.59 8.54
CA SER A 261 -19.99 23.98 7.16
C SER A 261 -18.53 23.68 6.79
N ASN A 262 -17.63 23.77 7.77
CA ASN A 262 -16.19 23.53 7.61
C ASN A 262 -15.72 22.12 8.06
N LEU A 263 -16.68 21.17 8.22
CA LEU A 263 -16.39 19.76 8.51
C LEU A 263 -16.97 18.86 7.42
N HIS A 264 -16.10 18.35 6.56
CA HIS A 264 -16.46 17.50 5.44
C HIS A 264 -16.28 16.02 5.81
N LEU A 265 -17.33 15.40 6.35
CA LEU A 265 -17.38 13.94 6.57
C LEU A 265 -17.79 13.28 5.25
N VAL A 266 -16.82 12.72 4.53
CA VAL A 266 -17.04 12.17 3.19
C VAL A 266 -16.88 10.65 3.16
N GLU A 267 -17.44 10.01 2.14
CA GLU A 267 -17.19 8.60 1.88
C GLU A 267 -15.70 8.37 1.59
N PRO A 268 -15.17 7.14 1.80
CA PRO A 268 -13.80 6.82 1.41
C PRO A 268 -13.52 7.20 -0.04
N LEU A 269 -12.56 8.07 -0.24
CA LEU A 269 -12.20 8.60 -1.54
C LEU A 269 -11.48 7.55 -2.39
N GLU A 270 -11.67 7.60 -3.70
CA GLU A 270 -10.79 6.93 -4.65
C GLU A 270 -9.36 7.47 -4.50
N TYR A 271 -8.37 6.66 -4.86
CA TYR A 271 -6.97 6.98 -4.57
C TYR A 271 -6.53 8.31 -5.20
N LYS A 272 -6.91 8.56 -6.46
CA LYS A 272 -6.61 9.82 -7.14
C LYS A 272 -7.22 11.03 -6.41
N ALA A 273 -8.51 10.95 -6.07
CA ALA A 273 -9.19 12.01 -5.32
C ALA A 273 -8.58 12.23 -3.93
N PHE A 274 -8.17 11.14 -3.27
CA PHE A 274 -7.47 11.20 -1.99
C PHE A 274 -6.13 11.93 -2.10
N ILE A 275 -5.35 11.65 -3.13
CA ILE A 275 -4.09 12.34 -3.40
C ILE A 275 -4.32 13.83 -3.72
N ASP A 276 -5.39 14.15 -4.48
CA ASP A 276 -5.74 15.54 -4.77
C ASP A 276 -6.11 16.31 -3.49
N VAL A 277 -6.89 15.73 -2.57
CA VAL A 277 -7.17 16.33 -1.25
C VAL A 277 -5.87 16.50 -0.45
N MET A 278 -5.00 15.49 -0.44
CA MET A 278 -3.71 15.55 0.28
C MET A 278 -2.82 16.68 -0.26
N LYS A 279 -2.76 16.88 -1.56
CA LYS A 279 -1.99 17.97 -2.20
C LYS A 279 -2.48 19.34 -1.77
N HIS A 280 -3.77 19.52 -1.55
CA HIS A 280 -4.36 20.78 -1.13
C HIS A 280 -4.44 20.93 0.40
N SER A 281 -4.14 19.87 1.17
CA SER A 281 -4.15 19.97 2.62
C SER A 281 -3.00 20.83 3.14
N TYR A 282 -3.23 21.49 4.28
CA TYR A 282 -2.22 22.19 5.06
C TYR A 282 -1.38 21.19 5.85
N LEU A 283 -2.02 20.26 6.55
CA LEU A 283 -1.39 19.17 7.27
C LEU A 283 -2.27 17.92 7.24
N VAL A 284 -1.71 16.77 7.63
CA VAL A 284 -2.39 15.50 7.67
C VAL A 284 -2.34 14.89 9.06
N LEU A 285 -3.52 14.50 9.60
CA LEU A 285 -3.68 13.68 10.81
C LEU A 285 -3.93 12.24 10.38
N THR A 286 -3.07 11.29 10.72
CA THR A 286 -3.20 9.93 10.20
C THR A 286 -2.69 8.84 11.12
N ASP A 287 -3.29 7.64 11.03
CA ASP A 287 -2.73 6.38 11.54
C ASP A 287 -2.15 5.50 10.41
N SER A 288 -2.25 5.95 9.16
CA SER A 288 -1.85 5.22 7.95
C SER A 288 -0.35 5.20 7.72
N GLY A 289 0.23 4.01 7.47
CA GLY A 289 1.62 3.91 7.03
C GLY A 289 1.85 4.49 5.63
N GLY A 290 0.97 4.24 4.66
CA GLY A 290 1.09 4.77 3.30
C GLY A 290 1.06 6.29 3.25
N VAL A 291 0.18 6.92 4.02
CA VAL A 291 0.08 8.38 4.09
C VAL A 291 1.35 9.02 4.66
N GLN A 292 2.05 8.35 5.59
CA GLN A 292 3.35 8.78 6.10
C GLN A 292 4.44 8.78 5.00
N GLU A 293 4.28 7.97 3.96
CA GLU A 293 5.19 7.90 2.81
C GLU A 293 4.80 8.93 1.74
N GLU A 294 3.51 9.14 1.52
CA GLU A 294 2.95 9.96 0.44
C GLU A 294 2.93 11.45 0.75
N ALA A 295 2.48 11.85 1.94
CA ALA A 295 2.29 13.25 2.30
C ALA A 295 3.58 14.10 2.28
N PRO A 296 4.75 13.59 2.74
CA PRO A 296 6.01 14.33 2.66
C PRO A 296 6.46 14.64 1.24
N VAL A 297 6.05 13.86 0.23
CA VAL A 297 6.35 14.13 -1.18
C VAL A 297 5.75 15.47 -1.61
N PHE A 298 4.58 15.81 -1.06
CA PHE A 298 3.87 17.05 -1.32
C PHE A 298 4.21 18.18 -0.31
N GLY A 299 5.21 17.96 0.55
CA GLY A 299 5.57 18.94 1.58
C GLY A 299 4.48 19.14 2.62
N LYS A 300 3.70 18.11 2.95
CA LYS A 300 2.64 18.20 3.95
C LYS A 300 3.10 17.65 5.29
N PRO A 301 3.06 18.46 6.38
CA PRO A 301 3.34 17.97 7.72
C PRO A 301 2.42 16.82 8.10
N VAL A 302 2.98 15.75 8.71
CA VAL A 302 2.23 14.56 9.10
C VAL A 302 2.21 14.43 10.62
N LEU A 303 1.04 14.51 11.20
CA LEU A 303 0.81 14.20 12.61
C LEU A 303 0.32 12.75 12.71
N VAL A 304 1.20 11.88 13.19
CA VAL A 304 0.97 10.43 13.21
C VAL A 304 0.32 10.02 14.53
N LEU A 305 -0.93 9.59 14.47
CA LEU A 305 -1.75 9.20 15.61
C LEU A 305 -1.46 7.76 16.05
N ARG A 306 -0.18 7.49 16.40
CA ARG A 306 0.31 6.17 16.79
C ARG A 306 1.36 6.29 17.90
N GLN A 307 1.56 5.20 18.65
CA GLN A 307 2.63 5.13 19.67
C GLN A 307 3.98 4.82 19.01
N ILE A 308 3.98 3.96 17.99
CA ILE A 308 5.19 3.52 17.26
C ILE A 308 4.90 3.60 15.76
N SER A 309 5.91 3.98 14.98
CA SER A 309 5.85 3.95 13.52
C SER A 309 6.96 3.07 12.95
N GLU A 310 6.62 2.24 12.00
CA GLU A 310 7.56 1.48 11.16
C GLU A 310 8.24 2.34 10.08
N ARG A 311 7.99 3.67 10.10
CA ARG A 311 8.53 4.68 9.15
C ARG A 311 9.25 5.80 9.89
N PRO A 312 10.36 5.46 10.56
CA PRO A 312 11.09 6.44 11.36
C PRO A 312 11.78 7.51 10.50
N GLU A 313 11.96 7.28 9.19
CA GLU A 313 12.60 8.22 8.28
C GLU A 313 11.88 9.58 8.26
N GLY A 314 10.55 9.58 8.30
CA GLY A 314 9.75 10.81 8.36
C GLY A 314 9.90 11.56 9.69
N LEU A 315 10.05 10.80 10.79
CA LEU A 315 10.30 11.34 12.12
C LEU A 315 11.71 11.97 12.21
N ASP A 316 12.72 11.21 11.79
CA ASP A 316 14.13 11.65 11.79
C ASP A 316 14.35 12.87 10.89
N ALA A 317 13.62 12.94 9.78
CA ALA A 317 13.66 14.08 8.86
C ALA A 317 12.87 15.31 9.36
N GLY A 318 12.08 15.16 10.43
CA GLY A 318 11.26 16.22 11.00
C GLY A 318 10.08 16.64 10.11
N VAL A 319 9.61 15.76 9.19
CA VAL A 319 8.41 16.01 8.37
C VAL A 319 7.17 15.32 8.94
N SER A 320 7.38 14.39 9.89
CA SER A 320 6.34 13.71 10.65
C SER A 320 6.62 13.82 12.14
N CYS A 321 5.58 13.75 12.98
CA CYS A 321 5.75 13.57 14.42
C CYS A 321 4.70 12.61 14.96
N LEU A 322 5.08 11.80 15.98
CA LEU A 322 4.13 10.97 16.73
C LEU A 322 3.33 11.85 17.66
N VAL A 323 2.02 11.69 17.67
CA VAL A 323 1.11 12.43 18.54
C VAL A 323 0.30 11.44 19.38
N GLU A 324 0.33 11.65 20.67
CA GLU A 324 -0.51 10.86 21.59
C GLU A 324 -1.99 11.00 21.20
N ARG A 325 -2.71 9.89 21.20
CA ARG A 325 -4.13 9.85 20.85
C ARG A 325 -5.02 10.40 21.97
N LYS A 326 -4.68 11.60 22.44
CA LYS A 326 -5.45 12.43 23.39
C LYS A 326 -5.85 13.73 22.70
N ALA A 327 -7.08 14.14 22.90
CA ALA A 327 -7.64 15.34 22.24
C ALA A 327 -6.79 16.58 22.48
N ALA A 328 -6.32 16.80 23.70
CA ALA A 328 -5.47 17.95 24.03
C ALA A 328 -4.15 17.94 23.28
N ALA A 329 -3.46 16.81 23.17
CA ALA A 329 -2.20 16.68 22.46
C ALA A 329 -2.38 16.92 20.96
N ILE A 330 -3.43 16.34 20.35
CA ILE A 330 -3.74 16.53 18.93
C ILE A 330 -4.01 18.02 18.62
N VAL A 331 -4.88 18.66 19.42
CA VAL A 331 -5.20 20.09 19.25
C VAL A 331 -3.97 20.97 19.45
N GLY A 332 -3.14 20.67 20.46
CA GLY A 332 -1.89 21.40 20.73
C GLY A 332 -0.92 21.34 19.55
N CYS A 333 -0.69 20.16 18.97
CA CYS A 333 0.17 19.99 17.78
C CYS A 333 -0.40 20.73 16.56
N VAL A 334 -1.71 20.64 16.32
CA VAL A 334 -2.35 21.36 15.21
C VAL A 334 -2.21 22.87 15.38
N ARG A 335 -2.54 23.41 16.57
CA ARG A 335 -2.38 24.85 16.86
C ARG A 335 -0.94 25.29 16.68
N HIS A 336 0.02 24.54 17.20
CA HIS A 336 1.44 24.89 17.05
C HIS A 336 1.84 25.07 15.58
N LEU A 337 1.34 24.20 14.67
CA LEU A 337 1.61 24.33 13.24
C LEU A 337 0.81 25.47 12.57
N LEU A 338 -0.37 25.80 13.08
CA LEU A 338 -1.19 26.91 12.58
C LEU A 338 -0.61 28.27 12.98
N ASP A 339 -0.11 28.39 14.22
CA ASP A 339 0.31 29.64 14.85
C ASP A 339 1.80 29.94 14.62
N SER A 340 2.62 28.93 14.25
CA SER A 340 4.05 29.09 14.04
C SER A 340 4.47 28.81 12.59
N PRO A 341 4.60 29.85 11.74
CA PRO A 341 5.10 29.68 10.36
C PRO A 341 6.47 28.99 10.30
N ALA A 342 7.33 29.25 11.30
CA ALA A 342 8.64 28.60 11.38
C ALA A 342 8.54 27.10 11.64
N ALA A 343 7.66 26.64 12.54
CA ALA A 343 7.40 25.23 12.79
C ALA A 343 6.81 24.57 11.55
N TYR A 344 5.82 25.20 10.93
CA TYR A 344 5.24 24.71 9.69
C TYR A 344 6.29 24.57 8.58
N LYS A 345 7.09 25.61 8.33
CA LYS A 345 8.14 25.59 7.30
C LYS A 345 9.19 24.48 7.52
N ARG A 346 9.51 24.16 8.78
CA ARG A 346 10.40 23.01 9.08
C ARG A 346 9.79 21.69 8.68
N MET A 347 8.50 21.47 8.97
CA MET A 347 7.80 20.20 8.68
C MET A 347 7.30 20.11 7.24
N SER A 348 7.05 21.22 6.56
CA SER A 348 6.48 21.25 5.20
C SER A 348 7.51 21.13 4.08
N ARG A 349 8.74 20.72 4.40
CA ARG A 349 9.77 20.51 3.38
C ARG A 349 9.43 19.25 2.58
N SER A 350 9.25 19.40 1.25
CA SER A 350 9.13 18.24 0.37
C SER A 350 10.42 17.43 0.44
N ARG A 351 10.28 16.14 0.74
CA ARG A 351 11.43 15.23 0.83
C ARG A 351 11.09 13.88 0.21
N SER A 352 11.96 13.43 -0.67
CA SER A 352 11.89 12.08 -1.28
C SER A 352 12.56 11.05 -0.37
N LEU A 353 12.05 10.91 0.88
CA LEU A 353 12.64 10.03 1.89
C LEU A 353 12.54 8.54 1.52
N TYR A 354 11.53 8.21 0.74
CA TYR A 354 11.19 6.83 0.41
C TYR A 354 11.52 6.46 -1.04
N GLY A 355 12.27 7.29 -1.75
CA GLY A 355 12.71 7.00 -3.11
C GLY A 355 12.43 8.12 -4.11
N ASP A 356 12.90 7.91 -5.33
CA ASP A 356 12.88 8.86 -6.44
C ASP A 356 11.85 8.50 -7.54
N GLY A 357 10.95 7.53 -7.27
CA GLY A 357 9.95 7.06 -8.24
C GLY A 357 10.51 6.21 -9.38
N ARG A 358 11.61 5.51 -9.14
CA ARG A 358 12.22 4.54 -10.06
C ARG A 358 12.42 3.17 -9.40
N ALA A 359 11.64 2.88 -8.35
CA ALA A 359 11.74 1.61 -7.63
C ALA A 359 11.31 0.43 -8.51
N ALA A 360 10.26 0.58 -9.29
CA ALA A 360 9.77 -0.45 -10.20
C ALA A 360 10.80 -0.84 -11.27
N GLU A 361 11.51 0.16 -11.84
CA GLU A 361 12.60 -0.08 -12.79
C GLU A 361 13.73 -0.90 -12.15
N ARG A 362 14.16 -0.52 -10.93
CA ARG A 362 15.22 -1.23 -10.20
C ARG A 362 14.83 -2.66 -9.85
N ILE A 363 13.60 -2.87 -9.36
CA ILE A 363 13.06 -4.21 -9.06
C ILE A 363 13.11 -5.07 -10.32
N THR A 364 12.60 -4.57 -11.43
CA THR A 364 12.57 -5.27 -12.72
C THR A 364 13.97 -5.59 -13.23
N ALA A 365 14.90 -4.65 -13.16
CA ALA A 365 16.30 -4.84 -13.57
C ALA A 365 17.00 -5.93 -12.74
N VAL A 366 16.77 -5.99 -11.42
CA VAL A 366 17.30 -7.06 -10.56
C VAL A 366 16.76 -8.42 -11.00
N LEU A 367 15.46 -8.55 -11.21
CA LEU A 367 14.85 -9.83 -11.63
C LEU A 367 15.38 -10.29 -13.00
N LEU A 368 15.55 -9.36 -13.94
CA LEU A 368 16.11 -9.67 -15.27
C LEU A 368 17.59 -10.07 -15.19
N ARG A 369 18.39 -9.41 -14.34
CA ARG A 369 19.80 -9.80 -14.09
C ARG A 369 19.90 -11.24 -13.60
N HIS A 370 18.95 -11.69 -12.80
CA HIS A 370 18.90 -13.05 -12.26
C HIS A 370 18.05 -14.04 -13.08
N LYS A 371 17.57 -13.66 -14.26
CA LYS A 371 16.67 -14.45 -15.12
C LYS A 371 17.17 -15.87 -15.34
N THR A 372 18.43 -16.05 -15.75
CA THR A 372 19.00 -17.37 -16.05
C THR A 372 19.00 -18.28 -14.80
N MET A 373 19.39 -17.75 -13.64
CA MET A 373 19.41 -18.48 -12.38
C MET A 373 17.99 -18.89 -11.98
N LEU A 374 17.01 -17.98 -12.07
CA LEU A 374 15.60 -18.24 -11.75
C LEU A 374 15.00 -19.33 -12.67
N GLN A 375 15.36 -19.34 -13.95
CA GLN A 375 14.92 -20.35 -14.91
C GLN A 375 15.57 -21.72 -14.66
N ARG A 376 16.86 -21.77 -14.30
CA ARG A 376 17.58 -23.02 -13.95
C ARG A 376 17.02 -23.67 -12.68
N LYS A 377 16.88 -22.93 -11.60
CA LYS A 377 16.31 -23.43 -10.32
C LYS A 377 14.96 -24.12 -10.53
N ARG A 378 14.17 -23.68 -11.49
CA ARG A 378 12.90 -24.29 -11.83
C ARG A 378 13.05 -25.59 -12.61
N ASN A 379 13.96 -25.67 -13.59
CA ASN A 379 14.12 -26.84 -14.45
C ASN A 379 14.68 -28.04 -13.67
N GLU A 380 15.59 -27.81 -12.73
CA GLU A 380 16.13 -28.84 -11.84
C GLU A 380 15.05 -29.45 -10.93
N LYS A 381 14.04 -28.65 -10.54
CA LYS A 381 12.93 -29.07 -9.65
C LYS A 381 11.79 -29.75 -10.39
N GLY A 382 11.61 -29.49 -11.70
CA GLY A 382 10.61 -30.17 -12.51
C GLY A 382 10.82 -31.68 -12.66
N LYS A 383 12.01 -32.18 -12.29
CA LYS A 383 12.34 -33.62 -12.28
C LYS A 383 11.93 -34.34 -10.98
N ASN A 384 11.62 -33.61 -9.89
CA ASN A 384 11.30 -34.17 -8.56
C ASN A 384 9.95 -33.65 -8.02
N MET A 385 8.88 -33.70 -8.78
CA MET A 385 7.58 -33.14 -8.39
C MET A 385 6.79 -34.07 -7.49
N MET A 386 6.21 -33.53 -6.40
CA MET A 386 5.26 -34.14 -5.48
C MET A 386 3.90 -34.46 -6.14
N PRO A 387 3.09 -35.37 -5.53
CA PRO A 387 1.86 -35.90 -6.12
C PRO A 387 0.79 -34.87 -6.41
N GLN A 388 -0.05 -35.20 -7.40
CA GLN A 388 -1.13 -34.38 -7.92
C GLN A 388 -2.20 -34.08 -6.85
N VAL A 389 -2.59 -32.80 -6.73
CA VAL A 389 -3.73 -32.36 -5.90
C VAL A 389 -5.01 -32.53 -6.74
N PRO A 390 -6.10 -33.15 -6.21
CA PRO A 390 -7.35 -33.35 -6.95
C PRO A 390 -7.97 -32.07 -7.50
N GLU A 391 -8.58 -32.15 -8.68
CA GLU A 391 -9.28 -31.03 -9.31
C GLU A 391 -10.54 -30.65 -8.53
N VAL A 392 -10.62 -29.36 -8.15
CA VAL A 392 -11.84 -28.69 -7.70
C VAL A 392 -12.07 -27.51 -8.64
N SER A 393 -13.25 -27.42 -9.22
CA SER A 393 -13.62 -26.39 -10.21
C SER A 393 -13.34 -24.97 -9.73
N MET A 394 -12.50 -24.24 -10.46
CA MET A 394 -12.28 -22.80 -10.32
C MET A 394 -12.89 -22.09 -11.53
N SER A 395 -13.64 -21.02 -11.29
CA SER A 395 -14.06 -20.12 -12.36
C SER A 395 -12.84 -19.39 -12.93
N ILE A 396 -12.49 -19.70 -14.16
CA ILE A 396 -11.48 -18.97 -14.94
C ILE A 396 -12.20 -17.76 -15.54
N VAL A 397 -11.64 -16.57 -15.34
CA VAL A 397 -12.07 -15.40 -16.12
C VAL A 397 -11.40 -15.52 -17.49
N ASN A 398 -12.06 -16.19 -18.43
CA ASN A 398 -11.65 -16.15 -19.82
C ASN A 398 -12.00 -14.77 -20.40
N ASN A 399 -11.07 -13.88 -20.44
CA ASN A 399 -11.08 -12.72 -21.32
C ASN A 399 -10.07 -12.95 -22.45
N SER A 400 -10.50 -13.71 -23.46
CA SER A 400 -9.96 -13.58 -24.81
C SER A 400 -10.54 -12.27 -25.40
N ASN A 401 -9.63 -11.34 -25.75
CA ASN A 401 -9.87 -10.11 -26.49
C ASN A 401 -10.50 -8.91 -25.76
N SER A 402 -9.62 -8.04 -25.29
CA SER A 402 -9.77 -6.59 -25.55
C SER A 402 -8.37 -5.97 -25.59
N MET A 403 -7.78 -5.93 -26.79
CA MET A 403 -6.76 -4.95 -27.13
C MET A 403 -7.36 -3.57 -26.92
N ILE A 404 -6.76 -2.80 -26.03
CA ILE A 404 -7.01 -1.35 -25.97
C ILE A 404 -6.41 -0.76 -27.24
N ARG A 405 -7.26 -0.43 -28.22
CA ARG A 405 -6.93 0.53 -29.27
C ARG A 405 -6.82 1.88 -28.59
N ALA A 406 -5.61 2.41 -28.55
CA ALA A 406 -5.41 3.85 -28.40
C ALA A 406 -5.90 4.49 -29.71
N GLU A 407 -7.06 5.10 -29.71
CA GLU A 407 -7.48 5.99 -30.77
C GLU A 407 -6.66 7.27 -30.68
N THR A 408 -5.71 7.38 -31.58
CA THR A 408 -5.14 8.66 -31.99
C THR A 408 -6.21 9.38 -32.80
N GLY A 409 -6.97 10.27 -32.17
CA GLY A 409 -7.84 11.22 -32.84
C GLY A 409 -6.99 12.35 -33.43
N SER A 410 -6.80 12.32 -34.75
CA SER A 410 -6.33 13.46 -35.55
C SER A 410 -7.50 13.98 -36.37
N THR A 411 -7.74 15.29 -36.23
CA THR A 411 -8.23 16.27 -37.21
C THR A 411 -9.62 16.06 -37.85
N VAL A 412 -10.56 16.91 -37.67
CA VAL A 412 -10.91 18.16 -38.37
C VAL A 412 -11.87 18.96 -37.50
#